data_a1ad36d5664db2ff3a4f9cfae25fc7bf
#
_entry.id   a1ad36d5664db2ff3a4f9cfae25fc7bf
#
_cell.length_a   1.000
_cell.length_b   1.000
_cell.length_c   1.000
_cell.angle_alpha   90.00
_cell.angle_beta   90.00
_cell.angle_gamma   90.00
#
_symmetry.space_group_name_H-M   'P 1'
#
loop_
_entity.id
_entity.type
_entity.pdbx_description
1 polymer ?
#
loop_
_entity_poly.entity_id
_entity_poly.type
_entity_poly.pdbx_seq_one_letter_code
_entity_poly.pdbx_strand_id
1 'polypeptide(L)'
;MSAVIPLGRIESVDLRTAWPDEAKNFTPWLAAEENLGLLSNILGLQLEVEAVEKQVGPFSADILAKDCLSGHWVLIENQIEITDHGHLGQILTYAAGLDVAVVIWIARSFREQHRAAIDYLNRITDEDHLFFGVQVELLKIGESAFAPSFTVVAKPNNWSKQSAAAKFAAEDTLSPTQALYREFWSSLIASAKDAYPSLAARKPYKGSWQTAERVGSGPGFALDSNAAFTGSNQLRVEVYVSGPSAPAAFDSLLARKAEVETQFGGDLIWEILQGHEKRIAFYMPGEQKKDLKSSWPVQQAWLLENWKSLADSFKPFVAVVRSDLLAAQE
;
A
#
# COMPACT_ATOMS: atom_id res chain seq x y z
N MET A 1 -38.84 -0.37 -33.53
CA MET A 1 -37.68 -1.26 -33.70
C MET A 1 -36.79 -1.08 -32.50
N SER A 2 -36.60 -2.14 -31.69
CA SER A 2 -35.67 -2.06 -30.53
C SER A 2 -34.24 -1.99 -31.08
N ALA A 3 -33.50 -0.98 -30.74
CA ALA A 3 -32.10 -0.85 -31.14
C ALA A 3 -31.30 -2.02 -30.53
N VAL A 4 -30.69 -2.84 -31.38
CA VAL A 4 -29.77 -3.89 -30.92
C VAL A 4 -28.53 -3.20 -30.38
N ILE A 5 -28.30 -3.31 -29.06
CA ILE A 5 -27.09 -2.80 -28.41
C ILE A 5 -25.92 -3.69 -28.85
N PRO A 6 -24.88 -3.15 -29.52
CA PRO A 6 -23.72 -3.94 -29.91
C PRO A 6 -22.93 -4.35 -28.65
N LEU A 7 -22.68 -5.65 -28.50
CA LEU A 7 -21.86 -6.19 -27.41
C LEU A 7 -20.46 -6.53 -27.92
N GLY A 8 -19.42 -6.04 -27.21
CA GLY A 8 -18.05 -6.44 -27.45
C GLY A 8 -17.75 -7.85 -26.94
N ARG A 9 -16.67 -8.45 -27.43
CA ARG A 9 -16.15 -9.74 -26.95
C ARG A 9 -14.87 -9.50 -26.20
N ILE A 10 -14.73 -10.17 -25.04
CA ILE A 10 -13.49 -10.17 -24.27
C ILE A 10 -12.49 -11.09 -24.99
N GLU A 11 -11.27 -10.58 -25.16
CA GLU A 11 -10.14 -11.30 -25.72
C GLU A 11 -9.02 -11.35 -24.67
N SER A 12 -8.40 -12.52 -24.51
CA SER A 12 -7.21 -12.69 -23.68
C SER A 12 -5.97 -12.28 -24.46
N VAL A 13 -5.06 -11.55 -23.81
CA VAL A 13 -3.80 -11.06 -24.35
C VAL A 13 -2.66 -11.72 -23.58
N ASP A 14 -1.53 -11.98 -24.24
CA ASP A 14 -0.37 -12.50 -23.54
C ASP A 14 0.15 -11.49 -22.52
N LEU A 15 0.41 -11.96 -21.29
CA LEU A 15 0.87 -11.11 -20.18
C LEU A 15 2.17 -10.37 -20.54
N ARG A 16 3.04 -11.00 -21.33
CA ARG A 16 4.31 -10.39 -21.76
C ARG A 16 4.14 -9.20 -22.71
N THR A 17 2.93 -8.98 -23.22
CA THR A 17 2.61 -7.78 -24.01
C THR A 17 2.65 -6.52 -23.14
N ALA A 18 2.18 -6.61 -21.91
CA ALA A 18 2.23 -5.50 -20.94
C ALA A 18 3.45 -5.59 -20.01
N TRP A 19 3.86 -6.81 -19.67
CA TRP A 19 4.95 -7.07 -18.74
C TRP A 19 5.97 -8.02 -19.38
N PRO A 20 6.92 -7.51 -20.20
CA PRO A 20 7.93 -8.35 -20.85
C PRO A 20 8.83 -9.10 -19.86
N ASP A 21 9.10 -8.52 -18.71
CA ASP A 21 9.95 -9.07 -17.64
C ASP A 21 9.17 -9.05 -16.31
N GLU A 22 9.21 -10.14 -15.58
CA GLU A 22 8.48 -10.31 -14.32
C GLU A 22 8.99 -9.38 -13.23
N ALA A 23 10.28 -9.50 -12.91
CA ALA A 23 10.89 -8.73 -11.82
C ALA A 23 10.97 -7.22 -12.12
N LYS A 24 11.16 -6.84 -13.40
CA LYS A 24 11.32 -5.42 -13.79
C LYS A 24 10.02 -4.73 -14.14
N ASN A 25 8.98 -5.47 -14.53
CA ASN A 25 7.73 -4.89 -15.01
C ASN A 25 6.52 -5.32 -14.20
N PHE A 26 6.31 -6.63 -14.00
CA PHE A 26 5.10 -7.13 -13.34
C PHE A 26 5.14 -6.91 -11.82
N THR A 27 6.22 -7.32 -11.15
CA THR A 27 6.36 -7.15 -9.69
C THR A 27 6.27 -5.68 -9.26
N PRO A 28 6.97 -4.71 -9.89
CA PRO A 28 6.81 -3.29 -9.56
C PRO A 28 5.42 -2.74 -9.88
N TRP A 29 4.80 -3.19 -10.99
CA TRP A 29 3.43 -2.80 -11.32
C TRP A 29 2.44 -3.30 -10.26
N LEU A 30 2.56 -4.56 -9.85
CA LEU A 30 1.70 -5.15 -8.82
C LEU A 30 1.86 -4.48 -7.46
N ALA A 31 3.08 -4.10 -7.11
CA ALA A 31 3.41 -3.43 -5.85
C ALA A 31 2.90 -1.98 -5.76
N ALA A 32 2.49 -1.37 -6.88
CA ALA A 32 1.87 -0.06 -6.86
C ALA A 32 0.51 -0.12 -6.14
N GLU A 33 0.23 0.88 -5.27
CA GLU A 33 -0.93 0.89 -4.37
C GLU A 33 -2.26 0.64 -5.11
N GLU A 34 -2.47 1.27 -6.27
CA GLU A 34 -3.68 1.11 -7.08
C GLU A 34 -3.87 -0.33 -7.58
N ASN A 35 -2.78 -1.01 -7.94
CA ASN A 35 -2.82 -2.38 -8.48
C ASN A 35 -2.88 -3.41 -7.36
N LEU A 36 -2.14 -3.18 -6.27
CA LEU A 36 -2.24 -3.98 -5.04
C LEU A 36 -3.66 -3.89 -4.45
N GLY A 37 -4.31 -2.73 -4.61
CA GLY A 37 -5.72 -2.53 -4.25
C GLY A 37 -6.69 -3.44 -5.00
N LEU A 38 -6.43 -3.78 -6.27
CA LEU A 38 -7.22 -4.75 -7.02
C LEU A 38 -7.12 -6.15 -6.39
N LEU A 39 -5.90 -6.57 -6.05
CA LEU A 39 -5.64 -7.84 -5.37
C LEU A 39 -6.28 -7.86 -3.97
N SER A 40 -6.11 -6.80 -3.20
CA SER A 40 -6.70 -6.60 -1.88
C SER A 40 -8.22 -6.81 -1.91
N ASN A 41 -8.89 -6.18 -2.87
CA ASN A 41 -10.34 -6.24 -3.01
C ASN A 41 -10.87 -7.66 -3.27
N ILE A 42 -10.22 -8.44 -4.15
CA ILE A 42 -10.67 -9.80 -4.46
C ILE A 42 -10.40 -10.79 -3.32
N LEU A 43 -9.36 -10.54 -2.54
CA LEU A 43 -8.98 -11.37 -1.39
C LEU A 43 -9.69 -10.94 -0.11
N GLY A 44 -10.27 -9.75 -0.03
CA GLY A 44 -10.85 -9.19 1.19
C GLY A 44 -9.80 -8.88 2.25
N LEU A 45 -8.57 -8.59 1.83
CA LEU A 45 -7.45 -8.13 2.65
C LEU A 45 -7.28 -6.62 2.48
N GLN A 46 -6.47 -6.00 3.35
CA GLN A 46 -6.04 -4.62 3.17
C GLN A 46 -4.50 -4.58 3.16
N LEU A 47 -3.94 -4.75 1.97
CA LEU A 47 -2.51 -4.92 1.78
C LEU A 47 -1.79 -3.58 1.68
N GLU A 48 -0.66 -3.47 2.39
CA GLU A 48 0.30 -2.38 2.28
C GLU A 48 1.68 -2.97 2.01
N VAL A 49 2.39 -2.49 0.97
CA VAL A 49 3.72 -2.98 0.64
C VAL A 49 4.73 -2.51 1.68
N GLU A 50 5.46 -3.45 2.24
CA GLU A 50 6.58 -3.17 3.14
C GLU A 50 7.93 -3.22 2.41
N ALA A 51 8.10 -4.20 1.51
CA ALA A 51 9.30 -4.33 0.70
C ALA A 51 9.02 -5.09 -0.60
N VAL A 52 9.79 -4.76 -1.64
CA VAL A 52 9.85 -5.51 -2.90
C VAL A 52 11.25 -6.11 -3.01
N GLU A 53 11.36 -7.31 -3.58
CA GLU A 53 12.62 -8.07 -3.69
C GLU A 53 13.31 -8.23 -2.32
N LYS A 54 12.52 -8.64 -1.30
CA LYS A 54 13.03 -8.80 0.07
C LYS A 54 13.98 -10.00 0.17
N GLN A 55 15.22 -9.74 0.56
CA GLN A 55 16.22 -10.80 0.77
C GLN A 55 15.82 -11.73 1.93
N VAL A 56 15.80 -13.03 1.65
CA VAL A 56 15.54 -14.11 2.61
C VAL A 56 16.66 -15.15 2.47
N GLY A 57 17.70 -15.03 3.28
CA GLY A 57 18.92 -15.82 3.10
C GLY A 57 19.54 -15.59 1.71
N PRO A 58 19.75 -16.64 0.91
CA PRO A 58 20.29 -16.52 -0.45
C PRO A 58 19.23 -16.17 -1.51
N PHE A 59 17.96 -16.03 -1.13
CA PHE A 59 16.82 -15.81 -2.04
C PHE A 59 16.20 -14.45 -1.84
N SER A 60 15.35 -14.04 -2.78
CA SER A 60 14.58 -12.79 -2.72
C SER A 60 13.09 -13.09 -2.88
N ALA A 61 12.29 -12.67 -1.90
CA ALA A 61 10.84 -12.73 -1.99
C ALA A 61 10.32 -11.53 -2.81
N ASP A 62 9.42 -11.76 -3.75
CA ASP A 62 8.98 -10.74 -4.71
C ASP A 62 8.37 -9.53 -4.01
N ILE A 63 7.33 -9.72 -3.20
CA ILE A 63 6.70 -8.66 -2.42
C ILE A 63 6.43 -9.15 -1.00
N LEU A 64 6.93 -8.41 -0.02
CA LEU A 64 6.52 -8.51 1.37
C LEU A 64 5.54 -7.39 1.67
N ALA A 65 4.34 -7.74 2.05
CA ALA A 65 3.29 -6.81 2.41
C ALA A 65 2.80 -7.05 3.84
N LYS A 66 1.96 -6.17 4.31
CA LYS A 66 1.26 -6.30 5.57
C LYS A 66 -0.23 -6.19 5.34
N ASP A 67 -1.03 -7.09 5.91
CA ASP A 67 -2.46 -6.90 5.97
C ASP A 67 -2.79 -5.94 7.12
N CYS A 68 -3.22 -4.73 6.79
CA CYS A 68 -3.55 -3.70 7.76
C CYS A 68 -4.77 -4.02 8.63
N LEU A 69 -5.59 -5.01 8.22
CA LEU A 69 -6.75 -5.45 9.00
C LEU A 69 -6.33 -6.35 10.16
N SER A 70 -5.52 -7.34 9.90
CA SER A 70 -5.08 -8.32 10.89
C SER A 70 -3.73 -7.98 11.53
N GLY A 71 -2.92 -7.16 10.85
CA GLY A 71 -1.54 -6.87 11.22
C GLY A 71 -0.56 -7.98 10.81
N HIS A 72 -1.00 -9.01 10.12
CA HIS A 72 -0.18 -10.14 9.68
C HIS A 72 0.73 -9.76 8.52
N TRP A 73 1.90 -10.40 8.50
CA TRP A 73 2.79 -10.37 7.35
C TRP A 73 2.22 -11.21 6.20
N VAL A 74 2.34 -10.69 5.00
CA VAL A 74 1.83 -11.28 3.76
C VAL A 74 2.98 -11.43 2.78
N LEU A 75 3.24 -12.65 2.36
CA LEU A 75 4.16 -12.96 1.26
C LEU A 75 3.34 -13.01 -0.04
N ILE A 76 3.77 -12.27 -1.04
CA ILE A 76 3.24 -12.36 -2.41
C ILE A 76 4.39 -12.83 -3.30
N GLU A 77 4.24 -14.03 -3.84
CA GLU A 77 5.09 -14.58 -4.90
C GLU A 77 4.33 -14.53 -6.20
N ASN A 78 4.96 -14.01 -7.22
CA ASN A 78 4.31 -13.85 -8.52
C ASN A 78 5.13 -14.44 -9.66
N GLN A 79 4.45 -15.01 -10.64
CA GLN A 79 5.03 -15.47 -11.90
C GLN A 79 4.06 -15.23 -13.05
N ILE A 80 4.56 -14.70 -14.17
CA ILE A 80 3.75 -14.49 -15.39
C ILE A 80 3.69 -15.74 -16.27
N GLU A 81 4.10 -16.87 -15.74
CA GLU A 81 4.07 -18.20 -16.37
C GLU A 81 3.10 -19.14 -15.65
N ILE A 82 3.03 -20.38 -16.12
CA ILE A 82 2.27 -21.46 -15.48
C ILE A 82 3.02 -21.89 -14.21
N THR A 83 2.29 -22.12 -13.11
CA THR A 83 2.87 -22.56 -11.84
C THR A 83 3.84 -23.74 -11.98
N ASP A 84 4.93 -23.74 -11.19
CA ASP A 84 5.95 -24.79 -11.15
C ASP A 84 6.34 -25.18 -9.72
N HIS A 85 7.12 -26.25 -9.58
CA HIS A 85 7.57 -26.76 -8.27
C HIS A 85 8.64 -25.86 -7.62
N GLY A 86 9.38 -25.08 -8.43
CA GLY A 86 10.40 -24.16 -7.94
C GLY A 86 9.75 -23.09 -7.07
N HIS A 87 8.74 -22.39 -7.61
CA HIS A 87 7.98 -21.37 -6.88
C HIS A 87 7.23 -21.94 -5.67
N LEU A 88 6.66 -23.15 -5.77
CA LEU A 88 6.04 -23.79 -4.59
C LEU A 88 7.07 -24.00 -3.46
N GLY A 89 8.28 -24.42 -3.79
CA GLY A 89 9.37 -24.56 -2.83
C GLY A 89 9.82 -23.23 -2.23
N GLN A 90 9.92 -22.19 -3.05
CA GLN A 90 10.22 -20.82 -2.61
C GLN A 90 9.18 -20.30 -1.63
N ILE A 91 7.89 -20.40 -1.97
CA ILE A 91 6.76 -20.00 -1.14
C ILE A 91 6.89 -20.59 0.27
N LEU A 92 7.11 -21.88 0.37
CA LEU A 92 7.23 -22.56 1.67
C LEU A 92 8.48 -22.12 2.44
N THR A 93 9.61 -21.97 1.74
CA THR A 93 10.87 -21.52 2.33
C THR A 93 10.78 -20.09 2.86
N TYR A 94 10.18 -19.20 2.07
CA TYR A 94 10.05 -17.78 2.45
C TYR A 94 9.00 -17.58 3.54
N ALA A 95 7.88 -18.29 3.45
CA ALA A 95 6.85 -18.26 4.49
C ALA A 95 7.43 -18.63 5.86
N ALA A 96 8.21 -19.71 5.92
CA ALA A 96 8.88 -20.12 7.15
C ALA A 96 9.98 -19.15 7.59
N GLY A 97 10.78 -18.61 6.64
CA GLY A 97 11.90 -17.73 6.95
C GLY A 97 11.49 -16.31 7.38
N LEU A 98 10.33 -15.83 6.91
CA LEU A 98 9.78 -14.50 7.22
C LEU A 98 8.68 -14.53 8.28
N ASP A 99 8.31 -15.71 8.79
CA ASP A 99 7.21 -15.89 9.76
C ASP A 99 5.92 -15.23 9.29
N VAL A 100 5.54 -15.46 8.03
CA VAL A 100 4.33 -14.86 7.44
C VAL A 100 3.12 -15.75 7.67
N ALA A 101 2.00 -15.11 8.01
CA ALA A 101 0.72 -15.79 8.21
C ALA A 101 -0.09 -15.93 6.91
N VAL A 102 0.14 -15.05 5.93
CA VAL A 102 -0.61 -15.05 4.67
C VAL A 102 0.34 -15.21 3.49
N VAL A 103 0.03 -16.14 2.61
CA VAL A 103 0.78 -16.41 1.38
C VAL A 103 -0.15 -16.26 0.17
N ILE A 104 0.25 -15.46 -0.80
CA ILE A 104 -0.46 -15.24 -2.04
C ILE A 104 0.45 -15.63 -3.20
N TRP A 105 0.09 -16.70 -3.91
CA TRP A 105 0.79 -17.11 -5.11
C TRP A 105 0.03 -16.62 -6.35
N ILE A 106 0.64 -15.76 -7.15
CA ILE A 106 0.04 -15.23 -8.38
C ILE A 106 0.71 -15.90 -9.58
N ALA A 107 -0.09 -16.40 -10.53
CA ALA A 107 0.44 -17.01 -11.74
C ALA A 107 -0.52 -16.80 -12.93
N ARG A 108 0.02 -16.90 -14.16
CA ARG A 108 -0.80 -16.89 -15.39
C ARG A 108 -1.84 -18.01 -15.41
N SER A 109 -1.48 -19.17 -14.91
CA SER A 109 -2.41 -20.30 -14.72
C SER A 109 -1.87 -21.29 -13.71
N PHE A 110 -2.76 -22.03 -13.08
CA PHE A 110 -2.42 -23.06 -12.09
C PHE A 110 -2.53 -24.46 -12.67
N ARG A 111 -1.47 -25.25 -12.48
CA ARG A 111 -1.57 -26.70 -12.67
C ARG A 111 -2.42 -27.27 -11.53
N GLU A 112 -3.21 -28.29 -11.83
CA GLU A 112 -4.11 -28.93 -10.86
C GLU A 112 -3.35 -29.43 -9.61
N GLN A 113 -2.13 -29.96 -9.78
CA GLN A 113 -1.29 -30.43 -8.67
C GLN A 113 -0.88 -29.30 -7.72
N HIS A 114 -0.60 -28.10 -8.25
CA HIS A 114 -0.21 -26.95 -7.43
C HIS A 114 -1.42 -26.34 -6.71
N ARG A 115 -2.57 -26.30 -7.37
CA ARG A 115 -3.84 -25.93 -6.73
C ARG A 115 -4.17 -26.87 -5.59
N ALA A 116 -4.07 -28.18 -5.83
CA ALA A 116 -4.27 -29.20 -4.80
C ALA A 116 -3.27 -29.11 -3.65
N ALA A 117 -2.02 -28.69 -3.92
CA ALA A 117 -1.03 -28.44 -2.86
C ALA A 117 -1.43 -27.25 -1.97
N ILE A 118 -1.92 -26.14 -2.54
CA ILE A 118 -2.45 -25.01 -1.77
C ILE A 118 -3.66 -25.44 -0.93
N ASP A 119 -4.61 -26.16 -1.52
CA ASP A 119 -5.77 -26.70 -0.81
C ASP A 119 -5.37 -27.64 0.33
N TYR A 120 -4.29 -28.44 0.13
CA TYR A 120 -3.73 -29.29 1.16
C TYR A 120 -3.11 -28.47 2.30
N LEU A 121 -2.30 -27.45 2.01
CA LEU A 121 -1.74 -26.55 3.00
C LEU A 121 -2.83 -25.89 3.84
N ASN A 122 -3.86 -25.33 3.22
CA ASN A 122 -5.02 -24.73 3.91
C ASN A 122 -5.79 -25.72 4.80
N ARG A 123 -5.64 -27.03 4.57
CA ARG A 123 -6.30 -28.05 5.37
C ARG A 123 -5.48 -28.50 6.58
N ILE A 124 -4.14 -28.48 6.49
CA ILE A 124 -3.24 -29.02 7.51
C ILE A 124 -2.64 -27.94 8.41
N THR A 125 -2.64 -26.66 7.98
CA THR A 125 -2.24 -25.53 8.80
C THR A 125 -3.38 -25.06 9.69
N ASP A 126 -3.05 -24.29 10.73
CA ASP A 126 -4.03 -23.66 11.61
C ASP A 126 -4.76 -22.50 10.90
N GLU A 127 -5.73 -21.90 11.62
CA GLU A 127 -6.58 -20.81 11.08
C GLU A 127 -5.81 -19.50 10.88
N ASP A 128 -4.62 -19.36 11.44
CA ASP A 128 -3.77 -18.17 11.32
C ASP A 128 -2.89 -18.21 10.06
N HIS A 129 -2.75 -19.38 9.41
CA HIS A 129 -1.97 -19.55 8.18
C HIS A 129 -2.88 -19.71 6.96
N LEU A 130 -2.83 -18.74 6.06
CA LEU A 130 -3.73 -18.60 4.91
C LEU A 130 -2.95 -18.66 3.60
N PHE A 131 -3.32 -19.57 2.70
CA PHE A 131 -2.69 -19.74 1.40
C PHE A 131 -3.69 -19.46 0.27
N PHE A 132 -3.32 -18.53 -0.61
CA PHE A 132 -4.14 -18.16 -1.77
C PHE A 132 -3.42 -18.48 -3.06
N GLY A 133 -4.16 -19.01 -4.04
CA GLY A 133 -3.76 -19.08 -5.44
C GLY A 133 -4.58 -18.08 -6.25
N VAL A 134 -3.91 -17.21 -6.99
CA VAL A 134 -4.55 -16.16 -7.81
C VAL A 134 -4.06 -16.25 -9.23
N GLN A 135 -4.96 -16.44 -10.16
CA GLN A 135 -4.66 -16.38 -11.60
C GLN A 135 -4.72 -14.92 -12.06
N VAL A 136 -3.73 -14.49 -12.84
CA VAL A 136 -3.70 -13.18 -13.50
C VAL A 136 -3.92 -13.35 -15.00
N GLU A 137 -4.79 -12.52 -15.57
CA GLU A 137 -5.05 -12.45 -17.01
C GLU A 137 -4.97 -11.01 -17.50
N LEU A 138 -4.61 -10.83 -18.74
CA LEU A 138 -4.67 -9.55 -19.44
C LEU A 138 -5.77 -9.62 -20.49
N LEU A 139 -6.75 -8.75 -20.39
CA LEU A 139 -7.96 -8.76 -21.20
C LEU A 139 -8.08 -7.49 -22.02
N LYS A 140 -8.80 -7.55 -23.15
CA LYS A 140 -9.23 -6.37 -23.93
C LYS A 140 -10.58 -6.62 -24.61
N ILE A 141 -11.22 -5.56 -25.07
CA ILE A 141 -12.42 -5.61 -25.93
C ILE A 141 -12.10 -4.77 -27.18
N GLY A 142 -11.94 -5.42 -28.33
CA GLY A 142 -11.53 -4.76 -29.58
C GLY A 142 -10.22 -4.00 -29.40
N GLU A 143 -10.23 -2.71 -29.72
CA GLU A 143 -9.04 -1.83 -29.60
C GLU A 143 -8.96 -1.08 -28.27
N SER A 144 -9.62 -1.57 -27.19
CA SER A 144 -9.53 -0.95 -25.88
C SER A 144 -8.12 -1.07 -25.27
N ALA A 145 -7.83 -0.25 -24.27
CA ALA A 145 -6.69 -0.49 -23.38
C ALA A 145 -6.76 -1.88 -22.74
N PHE A 146 -5.60 -2.42 -22.36
CA PHE A 146 -5.53 -3.69 -21.64
C PHE A 146 -6.08 -3.55 -20.23
N ALA A 147 -6.81 -4.58 -19.79
CA ALA A 147 -7.40 -4.65 -18.46
C ALA A 147 -6.85 -5.89 -17.72
N PRO A 148 -6.05 -5.69 -16.67
CA PRO A 148 -5.63 -6.80 -15.81
C PRO A 148 -6.84 -7.34 -15.03
N SER A 149 -6.90 -8.66 -14.91
CA SER A 149 -7.97 -9.37 -14.19
C SER A 149 -7.34 -10.41 -13.26
N PHE A 150 -7.80 -10.45 -12.02
CA PHE A 150 -7.37 -11.44 -11.04
C PHE A 150 -8.52 -12.36 -10.69
N THR A 151 -8.25 -13.67 -10.66
CA THR A 151 -9.22 -14.70 -10.30
C THR A 151 -8.66 -15.59 -9.19
N VAL A 152 -9.35 -15.70 -8.06
CA VAL A 152 -8.94 -16.58 -6.96
C VAL A 152 -9.25 -18.02 -7.32
N VAL A 153 -8.24 -18.87 -7.48
CA VAL A 153 -8.34 -20.27 -7.87
C VAL A 153 -8.17 -21.24 -6.71
N ALA A 154 -7.51 -20.82 -5.62
CA ALA A 154 -7.40 -21.55 -4.36
C ALA A 154 -7.45 -20.57 -3.20
N LYS A 155 -8.11 -20.96 -2.11
CA LYS A 155 -8.29 -20.15 -0.91
C LYS A 155 -8.58 -21.02 0.32
N PRO A 156 -8.39 -20.52 1.56
CA PRO A 156 -8.75 -21.24 2.78
C PRO A 156 -10.23 -21.66 2.79
N ASN A 157 -10.51 -22.85 3.31
CA ASN A 157 -11.85 -23.47 3.28
C ASN A 157 -12.96 -22.61 3.91
N ASN A 158 -12.65 -21.82 4.92
CA ASN A 158 -13.59 -20.94 5.64
C ASN A 158 -13.57 -19.50 5.12
N TRP A 159 -12.77 -19.18 4.11
CA TRP A 159 -12.53 -17.81 3.68
C TRP A 159 -13.79 -17.05 3.27
N SER A 160 -14.74 -17.71 2.59
CA SER A 160 -16.01 -17.07 2.18
C SER A 160 -16.89 -16.66 3.34
N LYS A 161 -16.83 -17.36 4.47
CA LYS A 161 -17.56 -17.02 5.69
C LYS A 161 -16.84 -15.95 6.50
N GLN A 162 -15.52 -16.03 6.60
CA GLN A 162 -14.69 -15.05 7.29
C GLN A 162 -14.64 -13.72 6.56
N SER A 163 -14.49 -13.68 5.22
CA SER A 163 -14.48 -12.44 4.46
C SER A 163 -15.86 -11.76 4.41
N ALA A 164 -16.95 -12.53 4.36
CA ALA A 164 -18.29 -11.97 4.49
C ALA A 164 -18.56 -11.52 5.94
N ALA A 165 -18.22 -12.33 6.94
CA ALA A 165 -18.31 -11.96 8.35
C ALA A 165 -17.36 -10.81 8.69
N ALA A 166 -16.13 -10.75 8.12
CA ALA A 166 -15.22 -9.63 8.30
C ALA A 166 -15.70 -8.36 7.58
N LYS A 167 -16.35 -8.44 6.42
CA LYS A 167 -17.02 -7.29 5.80
C LYS A 167 -18.19 -6.77 6.61
N PHE A 168 -19.02 -7.67 7.18
CA PHE A 168 -20.13 -7.28 8.06
C PHE A 168 -19.66 -6.90 9.47
N ALA A 169 -18.60 -7.55 9.99
CA ALA A 169 -18.00 -7.22 11.29
C ALA A 169 -17.02 -6.03 11.21
N ALA A 170 -16.42 -5.75 10.05
CA ALA A 170 -15.58 -4.58 9.84
C ALA A 170 -16.35 -3.25 9.83
N GLU A 171 -17.68 -3.29 9.74
CA GLU A 171 -18.51 -2.13 10.06
C GLU A 171 -18.60 -1.90 11.57
N ASP A 172 -18.44 -2.95 12.44
CA ASP A 172 -18.64 -2.82 13.89
C ASP A 172 -17.52 -3.39 14.80
N THR A 173 -16.63 -4.27 14.34
CA THR A 173 -15.55 -4.83 15.20
C THR A 173 -14.16 -4.61 14.58
N LEU A 174 -13.39 -3.75 15.24
CA LEU A 174 -11.99 -3.52 14.90
C LEU A 174 -11.11 -4.66 15.45
N SER A 175 -10.07 -5.05 14.69
CA SER A 175 -9.00 -5.87 15.27
C SER A 175 -8.36 -5.14 16.46
N PRO A 176 -7.68 -5.84 17.38
CA PRO A 176 -6.97 -5.17 18.48
C PRO A 176 -6.03 -4.06 18.01
N THR A 177 -5.32 -4.28 16.92
CA THR A 177 -4.40 -3.30 16.33
C THR A 177 -5.15 -2.12 15.71
N GLN A 178 -6.25 -2.37 15.00
CA GLN A 178 -7.10 -1.31 14.46
C GLN A 178 -7.78 -0.48 15.53
N ALA A 179 -8.26 -1.14 16.60
CA ALA A 179 -8.82 -0.46 17.76
C ALA A 179 -7.78 0.46 18.40
N LEU A 180 -6.52 -0.02 18.50
CA LEU A 180 -5.41 0.75 19.05
C LEU A 180 -5.08 1.97 18.19
N TYR A 181 -4.98 1.83 16.88
CA TYR A 181 -4.76 2.96 15.97
C TYR A 181 -5.92 3.95 16.02
N ARG A 182 -7.16 3.46 15.97
CA ARG A 182 -8.33 4.34 16.05
C ARG A 182 -8.39 5.10 17.37
N GLU A 183 -8.05 4.45 18.49
CA GLU A 183 -7.98 5.09 19.80
C GLU A 183 -6.88 6.17 19.84
N PHE A 184 -5.68 5.85 19.33
CA PHE A 184 -4.56 6.80 19.24
C PHE A 184 -4.94 8.04 18.41
N TRP A 185 -5.45 7.83 17.18
CA TRP A 185 -5.83 8.92 16.30
C TRP A 185 -7.04 9.70 16.83
N SER A 186 -8.01 9.04 17.48
CA SER A 186 -9.15 9.72 18.12
C SER A 186 -8.68 10.66 19.22
N SER A 187 -7.79 10.20 20.07
CA SER A 187 -7.21 10.99 21.15
C SER A 187 -6.40 12.19 20.61
N LEU A 188 -5.57 11.96 19.59
CA LEU A 188 -4.81 13.02 18.93
C LEU A 188 -5.73 14.07 18.27
N ILE A 189 -6.74 13.62 17.49
CA ILE A 189 -7.70 14.51 16.81
C ILE A 189 -8.48 15.35 17.84
N ALA A 190 -8.86 14.76 18.97
CA ALA A 190 -9.55 15.48 20.03
C ALA A 190 -8.70 16.58 20.65
N SER A 191 -7.38 16.37 20.76
CA SER A 191 -6.43 17.35 21.29
C SER A 191 -5.97 18.39 20.25
N ALA A 192 -6.24 18.15 18.95
CA ALA A 192 -5.79 19.02 17.86
C ALA A 192 -6.65 20.27 17.63
N LYS A 193 -7.78 20.46 18.34
CA LYS A 193 -8.84 21.44 18.03
C LYS A 193 -8.32 22.84 17.68
N ASP A 194 -7.44 23.38 18.50
CA ASP A 194 -6.94 24.76 18.33
C ASP A 194 -5.56 24.78 17.64
N ALA A 195 -4.77 23.71 17.83
CA ALA A 195 -3.41 23.63 17.31
C ALA A 195 -3.38 23.27 15.82
N TYR A 196 -4.28 22.36 15.37
CA TYR A 196 -4.33 21.90 13.99
C TYR A 196 -5.78 21.66 13.53
N PRO A 197 -6.53 22.70 13.16
CA PRO A 197 -7.97 22.60 12.81
C PRO A 197 -8.26 21.63 11.67
N SER A 198 -7.39 21.54 10.67
CA SER A 198 -7.56 20.60 9.54
C SER A 198 -7.54 19.15 10.00
N LEU A 199 -6.66 18.80 10.95
CA LEU A 199 -6.61 17.49 11.57
C LEU A 199 -7.85 17.27 12.46
N ALA A 200 -8.25 18.27 13.23
CA ALA A 200 -9.41 18.19 14.12
C ALA A 200 -10.73 17.91 13.37
N ALA A 201 -10.83 18.30 12.09
CA ALA A 201 -11.97 18.02 11.23
C ALA A 201 -11.99 16.60 10.65
N ARG A 202 -10.95 15.81 10.86
CA ARG A 202 -10.85 14.45 10.31
C ARG A 202 -11.52 13.42 11.20
N LYS A 203 -11.96 12.33 10.55
CA LYS A 203 -12.33 11.10 11.28
C LYS A 203 -11.07 10.28 11.57
N PRO A 204 -10.98 9.65 12.74
CA PRO A 204 -9.83 8.81 13.06
C PRO A 204 -9.81 7.57 12.16
N TYR A 205 -8.67 7.35 11.51
CA TYR A 205 -8.46 6.18 10.70
C TYR A 205 -8.10 4.96 11.57
N LYS A 206 -8.39 3.77 11.08
CA LYS A 206 -8.12 2.51 11.80
C LYS A 206 -6.78 1.86 11.40
N GLY A 207 -5.99 2.52 10.56
CA GLY A 207 -4.69 2.06 10.09
C GLY A 207 -3.52 2.78 10.75
N SER A 208 -2.31 2.41 10.34
CA SER A 208 -1.05 2.94 10.89
C SER A 208 -0.80 4.41 10.57
N TRP A 209 -1.53 4.99 9.64
CA TRP A 209 -1.38 6.38 9.19
C TRP A 209 -2.69 7.17 9.31
N GLN A 210 -2.57 8.49 9.34
CA GLN A 210 -3.68 9.44 9.37
C GLN A 210 -3.34 10.63 8.49
N THR A 211 -4.28 11.05 7.62
CA THR A 211 -4.14 12.30 6.86
C THR A 211 -4.72 13.48 7.64
N ALA A 212 -3.99 14.59 7.70
CA ALA A 212 -4.49 15.85 8.25
C ALA A 212 -5.15 16.71 7.17
N GLU A 213 -4.41 17.04 6.11
CA GLU A 213 -4.90 17.91 5.04
C GLU A 213 -4.21 17.65 3.72
N ARG A 214 -4.83 18.11 2.64
CA ARG A 214 -4.13 18.30 1.37
C ARG A 214 -3.42 19.64 1.41
N VAL A 215 -2.08 19.61 1.35
CA VAL A 215 -1.23 20.80 1.34
C VAL A 215 -1.36 21.55 0.03
N GLY A 216 -1.49 20.80 -1.07
CA GLY A 216 -1.70 21.35 -2.40
C GLY A 216 -1.82 20.28 -3.47
N SER A 217 -2.21 20.71 -4.67
CA SER A 217 -2.29 19.82 -5.83
C SER A 217 -2.13 20.63 -7.12
N GLY A 218 -1.88 19.94 -8.22
CA GLY A 218 -1.81 20.52 -9.56
C GLY A 218 -2.06 19.45 -10.62
N PRO A 219 -1.83 19.76 -11.91
CA PRO A 219 -1.96 18.79 -12.98
C PRO A 219 -1.08 17.56 -12.72
N GLY A 220 -1.74 16.42 -12.46
CA GLY A 220 -1.06 15.14 -12.27
C GLY A 220 -0.29 14.96 -10.95
N PHE A 221 -0.44 15.83 -9.95
CA PHE A 221 0.14 15.62 -8.62
C PHE A 221 -0.76 16.09 -7.47
N ALA A 222 -0.55 15.48 -6.31
CA ALA A 222 -1.11 15.91 -5.03
C ALA A 222 -0.02 15.84 -3.94
N LEU A 223 -0.11 16.75 -2.97
CA LEU A 223 0.70 16.80 -1.75
C LEU A 223 -0.24 16.61 -0.57
N ASP A 224 -0.20 15.45 0.05
CA ASP A 224 -1.01 15.13 1.23
C ASP A 224 -0.14 15.09 2.48
N SER A 225 -0.61 15.74 3.54
CA SER A 225 0.09 15.76 4.84
C SER A 225 -0.43 14.61 5.70
N ASN A 226 0.47 13.66 6.00
CA ASN A 226 0.17 12.46 6.76
C ASN A 226 1.07 12.34 7.99
N ALA A 227 0.62 11.55 8.97
CA ALA A 227 1.46 10.99 10.02
C ALA A 227 1.30 9.47 10.03
N ALA A 228 2.37 8.74 10.34
CA ALA A 228 2.34 7.29 10.31
C ALA A 228 3.26 6.64 11.35
N PHE A 229 2.77 5.53 11.93
CA PHE A 229 3.62 4.53 12.56
C PHE A 229 4.18 3.59 11.50
N THR A 230 5.47 3.31 11.54
CA THR A 230 6.11 2.37 10.62
C THR A 230 6.19 0.96 11.23
N GLY A 231 6.40 -0.04 10.37
CA GLY A 231 6.66 -1.42 10.81
C GLY A 231 7.92 -1.57 11.68
N SER A 232 8.88 -0.63 11.55
CA SER A 232 10.12 -0.57 12.34
C SER A 232 9.99 0.21 13.67
N ASN A 233 8.78 0.36 14.20
CA ASN A 233 8.49 1.13 15.42
C ASN A 233 9.00 2.59 15.36
N GLN A 234 8.83 3.26 14.25
CA GLN A 234 9.08 4.69 14.12
C GLN A 234 7.76 5.43 13.95
N LEU A 235 7.75 6.69 14.36
CA LEU A 235 6.65 7.62 14.13
C LEU A 235 7.17 8.76 13.26
N ARG A 236 6.43 9.11 12.22
CA ARG A 236 6.81 10.21 11.34
C ARG A 236 5.63 11.09 10.99
N VAL A 237 5.94 12.32 10.61
CA VAL A 237 5.08 13.20 9.82
C VAL A 237 5.67 13.31 8.42
N GLU A 238 4.82 13.42 7.40
CA GLU A 238 5.27 13.41 6.02
C GLU A 238 4.41 14.29 5.12
N VAL A 239 5.01 14.79 4.04
CA VAL A 239 4.31 15.22 2.84
C VAL A 239 4.46 14.11 1.81
N TYR A 240 3.35 13.48 1.49
CA TYR A 240 3.25 12.41 0.51
C TYR A 240 2.93 13.01 -0.86
N VAL A 241 3.78 12.74 -1.85
CA VAL A 241 3.66 13.25 -3.20
C VAL A 241 3.14 12.14 -4.10
N SER A 242 1.93 12.28 -4.60
CA SER A 242 1.23 11.25 -5.39
C SER A 242 0.79 11.75 -6.76
N GLY A 243 0.43 10.79 -7.62
CA GLY A 243 -0.07 11.04 -8.98
C GLY A 243 1.01 10.87 -10.06
N PRO A 244 0.61 10.85 -11.35
CA PRO A 244 1.52 10.56 -12.47
C PRO A 244 2.65 11.60 -12.62
N SER A 245 2.46 12.84 -12.17
CA SER A 245 3.49 13.88 -12.17
C SER A 245 4.23 14.01 -10.82
N ALA A 246 4.05 13.06 -9.90
CA ALA A 246 4.72 13.09 -8.59
C ALA A 246 6.26 13.15 -8.68
N PRO A 247 6.96 12.43 -9.59
CA PRO A 247 8.40 12.55 -9.74
C PRO A 247 8.83 13.99 -10.07
N ALA A 248 8.21 14.61 -11.07
CA ALA A 248 8.54 15.97 -11.47
C ALA A 248 8.18 17.01 -10.38
N ALA A 249 7.06 16.81 -9.66
CA ALA A 249 6.69 17.65 -8.53
C ALA A 249 7.70 17.53 -7.38
N PHE A 250 8.17 16.33 -7.10
CA PHE A 250 9.21 16.07 -6.09
C PHE A 250 10.54 16.71 -6.49
N ASP A 251 10.96 16.59 -7.74
CA ASP A 251 12.21 17.20 -8.24
C ASP A 251 12.16 18.73 -8.16
N SER A 252 11.01 19.33 -8.49
CA SER A 252 10.77 20.78 -8.30
C SER A 252 10.89 21.21 -6.84
N LEU A 253 10.37 20.42 -5.90
CA LEU A 253 10.53 20.65 -4.48
C LEU A 253 11.96 20.42 -4.00
N LEU A 254 12.61 19.35 -4.47
CA LEU A 254 13.99 18.99 -4.12
C LEU A 254 15.00 20.05 -4.55
N ALA A 255 14.77 20.70 -5.69
CA ALA A 255 15.57 21.84 -6.14
C ALA A 255 15.52 23.02 -5.15
N ARG A 256 14.51 23.05 -4.28
CA ARG A 256 14.30 24.10 -3.23
C ARG A 256 14.43 23.53 -1.82
N LYS A 257 15.12 22.41 -1.68
CA LYS A 257 15.28 21.69 -0.39
C LYS A 257 15.68 22.62 0.75
N ALA A 258 16.72 23.42 0.55
CA ALA A 258 17.23 24.32 1.58
C ALA A 258 16.20 25.37 2.05
N GLU A 259 15.35 25.86 1.12
CA GLU A 259 14.29 26.82 1.44
C GLU A 259 13.16 26.15 2.25
N VAL A 260 12.75 24.94 1.83
CA VAL A 260 11.74 24.15 2.54
C VAL A 260 12.20 23.80 3.95
N GLU A 261 13.43 23.30 4.09
CA GLU A 261 14.02 22.92 5.38
C GLU A 261 14.24 24.13 6.29
N THR A 262 14.58 25.30 5.72
CA THR A 262 14.65 26.56 6.48
C THR A 262 13.27 26.96 7.01
N GLN A 263 12.21 26.82 6.21
CA GLN A 263 10.85 27.11 6.66
C GLN A 263 10.34 26.14 7.70
N PHE A 264 10.68 24.86 7.57
CA PHE A 264 10.36 23.85 8.56
C PHE A 264 11.14 24.04 9.87
N GLY A 265 12.38 24.48 9.77
CA GLY A 265 13.28 24.67 10.91
C GLY A 265 14.12 23.42 11.25
N GLY A 266 14.33 22.52 10.29
CA GLY A 266 15.11 21.29 10.50
C GLY A 266 15.32 20.51 9.21
N ASP A 267 16.23 19.54 9.26
CA ASP A 267 16.54 18.66 8.13
C ASP A 267 15.38 17.67 7.90
N LEU A 268 15.02 17.46 6.63
CA LEU A 268 14.00 16.51 6.19
C LEU A 268 14.63 15.33 5.46
N ILE A 269 13.97 14.18 5.54
CA ILE A 269 14.35 12.98 4.79
C ILE A 269 13.54 12.94 3.50
N TRP A 270 14.23 13.00 2.37
CA TRP A 270 13.67 13.02 1.03
C TRP A 270 13.76 11.61 0.45
N GLU A 271 12.62 10.92 0.40
CA GLU A 271 12.56 9.50 0.04
C GLU A 271 11.96 9.29 -1.34
N ILE A 272 12.71 8.57 -2.18
CA ILE A 272 12.21 8.05 -3.44
C ILE A 272 11.59 6.69 -3.14
N LEU A 273 10.27 6.64 -3.13
CA LEU A 273 9.52 5.40 -2.95
C LEU A 273 9.53 4.62 -4.27
N GLN A 274 9.15 3.36 -4.20
CA GLN A 274 8.96 2.58 -5.43
C GLN A 274 7.73 3.10 -6.19
N GLY A 275 7.84 3.17 -7.52
CA GLY A 275 6.82 3.76 -8.37
C GLY A 275 6.95 5.28 -8.54
N HIS A 276 5.83 5.94 -8.81
CA HIS A 276 5.80 7.39 -9.05
C HIS A 276 5.78 8.22 -7.76
N GLU A 277 5.37 7.64 -6.68
CA GLU A 277 5.17 8.32 -5.42
C GLU A 277 6.48 8.66 -4.71
N LYS A 278 6.45 9.74 -3.97
CA LYS A 278 7.60 10.25 -3.23
C LYS A 278 7.16 10.69 -1.84
N ARG A 279 8.12 10.78 -0.94
CA ARG A 279 7.87 11.18 0.44
C ARG A 279 8.92 12.17 0.90
N ILE A 280 8.48 13.16 1.67
CA ILE A 280 9.36 14.07 2.38
C ILE A 280 8.94 14.00 3.85
N ALA A 281 9.79 13.46 4.71
CA ALA A 281 9.43 13.03 6.06
C ALA A 281 10.33 13.62 7.13
N PHE A 282 9.75 13.74 8.34
CA PHE A 282 10.47 14.03 9.57
C PHE A 282 10.09 12.96 10.60
N TYR A 283 11.09 12.31 11.17
CA TYR A 283 10.91 11.19 12.09
C TYR A 283 11.10 11.62 13.53
N MET A 284 10.22 11.12 14.41
CA MET A 284 10.40 11.27 15.84
C MET A 284 11.63 10.48 16.29
N PRO A 285 12.55 11.08 17.07
CA PRO A 285 13.72 10.36 17.55
C PRO A 285 13.39 9.16 18.45
N GLY A 286 14.18 8.10 18.31
CA GLY A 286 14.08 6.89 19.12
C GLY A 286 12.97 5.93 18.64
N GLU A 287 12.83 4.81 19.35
CA GLU A 287 11.81 3.80 19.06
C GLU A 287 10.44 4.26 19.55
N GLN A 288 9.44 4.19 18.68
CA GLN A 288 8.07 4.65 18.93
C GLN A 288 7.08 3.49 18.84
N LYS A 289 6.73 2.90 19.98
CA LYS A 289 5.79 1.79 20.06
C LYS A 289 4.35 2.27 20.19
N LYS A 290 3.49 1.89 19.24
CA LYS A 290 2.05 2.24 19.25
C LYS A 290 1.27 1.63 20.39
N ASP A 291 1.67 0.44 20.85
CA ASP A 291 1.02 -0.32 21.93
C ASP A 291 1.40 0.14 23.33
N LEU A 292 2.45 0.95 23.46
CA LEU A 292 2.86 1.55 24.73
C LEU A 292 2.06 2.84 25.01
N LYS A 293 0.83 2.72 25.52
CA LYS A 293 -0.07 3.86 25.75
C LYS A 293 0.51 4.94 26.68
N SER A 294 1.45 4.59 27.54
CA SER A 294 2.16 5.57 28.37
C SER A 294 3.03 6.56 27.59
N SER A 295 3.45 6.22 26.37
CA SER A 295 4.21 7.10 25.47
C SER A 295 3.32 8.00 24.60
N TRP A 296 2.01 7.74 24.50
CA TRP A 296 1.10 8.49 23.66
C TRP A 296 1.08 10.00 23.92
N PRO A 297 1.07 10.50 25.15
CA PRO A 297 1.10 11.95 25.36
C PRO A 297 2.31 12.63 24.74
N VAL A 298 3.49 12.01 24.82
CA VAL A 298 4.73 12.53 24.22
C VAL A 298 4.69 12.43 22.70
N GLN A 299 4.21 11.30 22.16
CA GLN A 299 4.05 11.07 20.72
C GLN A 299 3.05 12.06 20.10
N GLN A 300 1.91 12.28 20.76
CA GLN A 300 0.88 13.19 20.31
C GLN A 300 1.30 14.65 20.37
N ALA A 301 2.01 15.06 21.45
CA ALA A 301 2.57 16.41 21.55
C ALA A 301 3.57 16.67 20.42
N TRP A 302 4.46 15.71 20.15
CA TRP A 302 5.43 15.79 19.05
C TRP A 302 4.73 15.90 17.69
N LEU A 303 3.67 15.09 17.45
CA LEU A 303 2.88 15.14 16.23
C LEU A 303 2.24 16.52 16.04
N LEU A 304 1.57 17.07 17.06
CA LEU A 304 0.91 18.39 16.95
C LEU A 304 1.90 19.51 16.68
N GLU A 305 3.10 19.45 17.26
CA GLU A 305 4.16 20.43 17.03
C GLU A 305 4.72 20.37 15.60
N ASN A 306 5.04 19.16 15.12
CA ASN A 306 5.81 18.99 13.88
C ASN A 306 4.94 18.82 12.64
N TRP A 307 3.76 18.22 12.76
CA TRP A 307 2.92 17.86 11.62
C TRP A 307 2.34 19.08 10.91
N LYS A 308 1.79 20.02 11.68
CA LYS A 308 1.28 21.27 11.10
C LYS A 308 2.41 22.13 10.54
N SER A 309 3.53 22.24 11.25
CA SER A 309 4.72 22.95 10.80
C SER A 309 5.22 22.41 9.46
N LEU A 310 5.28 21.08 9.32
CA LEU A 310 5.68 20.44 8.08
C LEU A 310 4.69 20.80 6.95
N ALA A 311 3.38 20.65 7.16
CA ALA A 311 2.39 20.98 6.14
C ALA A 311 2.49 22.46 5.71
N ASP A 312 2.63 23.37 6.65
CA ASP A 312 2.72 24.80 6.39
C ASP A 312 4.00 25.19 5.62
N SER A 313 5.11 24.49 5.85
CA SER A 313 6.38 24.75 5.17
C SER A 313 6.34 24.45 3.66
N PHE A 314 5.41 23.61 3.20
CA PHE A 314 5.26 23.29 1.77
C PHE A 314 4.24 24.16 1.04
N LYS A 315 3.29 24.78 1.73
CA LYS A 315 2.22 25.58 1.11
C LYS A 315 2.72 26.67 0.15
N PRO A 316 3.78 27.43 0.46
CA PRO A 316 4.30 28.46 -0.43
C PRO A 316 4.83 27.92 -1.76
N PHE A 317 5.29 26.66 -1.79
CA PHE A 317 5.93 26.07 -2.97
C PHE A 317 4.93 25.47 -3.96
N VAL A 318 3.67 25.26 -3.57
CA VAL A 318 2.65 24.62 -4.43
C VAL A 318 2.46 25.37 -5.75
N ALA A 319 2.43 26.70 -5.71
CA ALA A 319 2.27 27.52 -6.93
C ALA A 319 3.49 27.40 -7.85
N VAL A 320 4.68 27.34 -7.27
CA VAL A 320 5.94 27.22 -8.03
C VAL A 320 6.03 25.83 -8.68
N VAL A 321 5.71 24.75 -7.96
CA VAL A 321 5.65 23.40 -8.52
C VAL A 321 4.67 23.34 -9.71
N ARG A 322 3.48 23.96 -9.59
CA ARG A 322 2.54 24.04 -10.72
C ARG A 322 3.14 24.73 -11.94
N SER A 323 3.82 25.86 -11.73
CA SER A 323 4.47 26.62 -12.81
C SER A 323 5.59 25.80 -13.48
N ASP A 324 6.43 25.15 -12.68
CA ASP A 324 7.55 24.33 -13.19
C ASP A 324 7.03 23.16 -14.05
N LEU A 325 5.94 22.49 -13.61
CA LEU A 325 5.36 21.38 -14.34
C LEU A 325 4.69 21.81 -15.65
N LEU A 326 4.08 23.01 -15.69
CA LEU A 326 3.50 23.54 -16.92
C LEU A 326 4.59 23.92 -17.93
N ALA A 327 5.67 24.56 -17.47
CA ALA A 327 6.81 24.93 -18.33
C ALA A 327 7.55 23.72 -18.92
N ALA A 328 7.50 22.57 -18.26
CA ALA A 328 8.12 21.33 -18.75
C ALA A 328 7.27 20.61 -19.82
N GLN A 329 6.04 21.05 -20.07
CA GLN A 329 5.13 20.48 -21.08
C GLN A 329 5.11 21.30 -22.40
N GLU A 330 5.73 22.47 -22.40
CA GLU A 330 5.97 23.33 -23.58
C GLU A 330 7.33 23.00 -24.25
#